data_489ebe90ec21263b78c8eb803a427e12
#
_entry.id   489ebe90ec21263b78c8eb803a427e12
#
_cell.length_a   1.000
_cell.length_b   1.000
_cell.length_c   1.000
_cell.angle_alpha   90.00
_cell.angle_beta   90.00
_cell.angle_gamma   90.00
#
_symmetry.space_group_name_H-M   'P 1'
#
loop_
_entity.id
_entity.type
_entity.pdbx_description
1 polymer ?
#
loop_
_entity_poly.entity_id
_entity_poly.type
_entity_poly.pdbx_seq_one_letter_code
_entity_poly.pdbx_strand_id
1 'polypeptide(L)'
;MQKKDEKSDTVHHKATNDVNMCPARAAAAIVRRILNYKNVNDNTPISTVYLRGRRSDVTSKQMTSALQDAIRVIGEDFLNIKTSEVGTHSIRSGGAMAMFIGGCPVFVIMLIGRWSSDAFMKYIRKQIEEFSHDVSQRMIATMFHRYIPAIEM
;
A
#
# COMPACT_ATOMS: atom_id res chain seq x y z
N MET A 1 -30.64 12.77 -3.78
CA MET A 1 -29.46 11.87 -3.60
C MET A 1 -28.57 12.12 -4.80
N GLN A 2 -27.60 13.06 -4.69
CA GLN A 2 -26.68 13.41 -5.78
C GLN A 2 -25.66 12.29 -5.91
N LYS A 3 -25.58 11.65 -7.08
CA LYS A 3 -24.43 10.83 -7.48
C LYS A 3 -23.19 11.73 -7.43
N LYS A 4 -22.29 11.49 -6.50
CA LYS A 4 -20.94 12.03 -6.55
C LYS A 4 -20.33 11.53 -7.86
N ASP A 5 -19.96 12.45 -8.76
CA ASP A 5 -19.07 12.16 -9.88
C ASP A 5 -17.80 11.56 -9.31
N GLU A 6 -17.63 10.25 -9.44
CA GLU A 6 -16.37 9.57 -9.16
C GLU A 6 -15.40 9.99 -10.26
N LYS A 7 -14.68 11.10 -10.02
CA LYS A 7 -13.45 11.37 -10.77
C LYS A 7 -12.54 10.19 -10.51
N SER A 8 -12.28 9.40 -11.55
CA SER A 8 -11.32 8.31 -11.47
C SER A 8 -9.94 8.91 -11.31
N ASP A 9 -9.42 8.87 -10.09
CA ASP A 9 -8.04 9.28 -9.81
C ASP A 9 -7.09 8.27 -10.43
N THR A 10 -6.25 8.73 -11.35
CA THR A 10 -5.23 7.90 -11.98
C THR A 10 -3.96 7.94 -11.13
N VAL A 11 -3.53 6.78 -10.68
CA VAL A 11 -2.25 6.63 -9.97
C VAL A 11 -1.22 6.05 -10.92
N HIS A 12 -0.10 6.74 -11.08
CA HIS A 12 1.00 6.31 -11.92
C HIS A 12 2.08 5.60 -11.10
N HIS A 13 2.41 4.36 -11.48
CA HIS A 13 3.51 3.61 -10.92
C HIS A 13 4.64 3.46 -11.95
N LYS A 14 5.84 3.87 -11.59
CA LYS A 14 7.03 3.61 -12.40
C LYS A 14 7.58 2.22 -12.10
N ALA A 15 8.20 1.60 -13.10
CA ALA A 15 8.92 0.36 -12.88
C ALA A 15 10.13 0.60 -11.96
N THR A 16 10.38 -0.37 -11.07
CA THR A 16 11.55 -0.37 -10.18
C THR A 16 12.62 -1.32 -10.74
N ASN A 17 13.86 -1.18 -10.26
CA ASN A 17 14.94 -2.09 -10.62
C ASN A 17 14.80 -3.47 -9.94
N ASP A 18 14.01 -3.58 -8.88
CA ASP A 18 13.72 -4.85 -8.22
C ASP A 18 12.66 -5.64 -8.98
N VAL A 19 13.06 -6.82 -9.48
CA VAL A 19 12.17 -7.67 -10.30
C VAL A 19 11.01 -8.25 -9.48
N ASN A 20 11.24 -8.55 -8.21
CA ASN A 20 10.28 -9.21 -7.34
C ASN A 20 9.32 -8.22 -6.68
N MET A 21 9.79 -7.00 -6.40
CA MET A 21 9.04 -5.98 -5.68
C MET A 21 8.49 -4.86 -6.59
N CYS A 22 8.56 -5.03 -7.90
CA CYS A 22 8.11 -4.01 -8.85
C CYS A 22 6.59 -4.06 -9.09
N PRO A 23 5.81 -3.06 -8.67
CA PRO A 23 4.35 -3.05 -8.84
C PRO A 23 3.95 -3.00 -10.33
N ALA A 24 4.69 -2.28 -11.16
CA ALA A 24 4.42 -2.21 -12.60
C ALA A 24 4.59 -3.57 -13.29
N ARG A 25 5.62 -4.33 -12.92
CA ARG A 25 5.84 -5.70 -13.45
C ARG A 25 4.77 -6.67 -12.95
N ALA A 26 4.39 -6.58 -11.68
CA ALA A 26 3.31 -7.40 -11.12
C ALA A 26 1.98 -7.12 -11.83
N ALA A 27 1.62 -5.85 -12.05
CA ALA A 27 0.43 -5.48 -12.79
C ALA A 27 0.47 -5.99 -14.24
N ALA A 28 1.60 -5.81 -14.94
CA ALA A 28 1.78 -6.32 -16.31
C ALA A 28 1.64 -7.84 -16.39
N ALA A 29 2.16 -8.59 -15.39
CA ALA A 29 2.00 -10.04 -15.32
C ALA A 29 0.54 -10.45 -15.16
N ILE A 30 -0.22 -9.75 -14.31
CA ILE A 30 -1.66 -9.99 -14.13
C ILE A 30 -2.41 -9.72 -15.42
N VAL A 31 -2.19 -8.57 -16.06
CA VAL A 31 -2.85 -8.21 -17.33
C VAL A 31 -2.53 -9.24 -18.42
N ARG A 32 -1.25 -9.62 -18.59
CA ARG A 32 -0.83 -10.62 -19.56
C ARG A 32 -1.51 -11.96 -19.31
N ARG A 33 -1.61 -12.39 -18.06
CA ARG A 33 -2.33 -13.63 -17.68
C ARG A 33 -3.79 -13.57 -18.11
N ILE A 34 -4.48 -12.45 -17.86
CA ILE A 34 -5.89 -12.27 -18.20
C ILE A 34 -6.07 -12.27 -19.71
N LEU A 35 -5.24 -11.55 -20.47
CA LEU A 35 -5.32 -11.49 -21.92
C LEU A 35 -5.11 -12.86 -22.59
N ASN A 36 -4.49 -13.81 -21.92
CA ASN A 36 -4.34 -15.18 -22.40
C ASN A 36 -5.59 -16.06 -22.15
N TYR A 37 -6.61 -15.57 -21.44
CA TYR A 37 -7.84 -16.30 -21.25
C TYR A 37 -8.79 -16.13 -22.43
N LYS A 38 -9.61 -17.13 -22.70
CA LYS A 38 -10.70 -17.04 -23.70
C LYS A 38 -11.83 -16.15 -23.18
N ASN A 39 -12.48 -15.43 -24.08
CA ASN A 39 -13.66 -14.59 -23.76
C ASN A 39 -13.38 -13.47 -22.74
N VAL A 40 -12.25 -12.80 -22.89
CA VAL A 40 -11.87 -11.59 -22.15
C VAL A 40 -12.32 -10.34 -22.90
N ASN A 41 -12.76 -9.34 -22.15
CA ASN A 41 -13.10 -8.01 -22.65
C ASN A 41 -12.64 -6.94 -21.64
N ASP A 42 -12.82 -5.68 -21.99
CA ASP A 42 -12.38 -4.53 -21.17
C ASP A 42 -13.03 -4.47 -19.77
N ASN A 43 -14.16 -5.15 -19.58
CA ASN A 43 -14.86 -5.24 -18.30
C ASN A 43 -14.45 -6.47 -17.48
N THR A 44 -13.48 -7.26 -17.96
CA THR A 44 -13.02 -8.44 -17.22
C THR A 44 -12.21 -8.00 -16.00
N PRO A 45 -12.63 -8.36 -14.76
CA PRO A 45 -11.92 -7.98 -13.55
C PRO A 45 -10.48 -8.51 -13.54
N ILE A 46 -9.54 -7.72 -13.02
CA ILE A 46 -8.15 -8.14 -12.84
C ILE A 46 -7.99 -9.30 -11.84
N SER A 47 -8.99 -9.50 -10.97
CA SER A 47 -9.09 -10.62 -10.03
C SER A 47 -9.48 -11.93 -10.68
N THR A 48 -9.85 -11.92 -11.98
CA THR A 48 -10.31 -13.12 -12.68
C THR A 48 -9.20 -14.18 -12.79
N VAL A 49 -9.53 -15.40 -12.44
CA VAL A 49 -8.70 -16.59 -12.57
C VAL A 49 -9.50 -17.75 -13.16
N TYR A 50 -8.82 -18.71 -13.77
CA TYR A 50 -9.43 -19.96 -14.19
C TYR A 50 -8.90 -21.10 -13.32
N LEU A 51 -9.77 -21.69 -12.56
CA LEU A 51 -9.48 -22.84 -11.71
C LEU A 51 -10.20 -24.07 -12.28
N ARG A 52 -9.43 -25.07 -12.67
CA ARG A 52 -9.97 -26.31 -13.26
C ARG A 52 -10.94 -26.06 -14.43
N GLY A 53 -10.59 -25.11 -15.30
CA GLY A 53 -11.39 -24.73 -16.47
C GLY A 53 -12.62 -23.86 -16.18
N ARG A 54 -12.88 -23.49 -14.94
CA ARG A 54 -14.00 -22.61 -14.56
C ARG A 54 -13.47 -21.21 -14.21
N ARG A 55 -14.16 -20.21 -14.73
CA ARG A 55 -13.90 -18.80 -14.38
C ARG A 55 -14.32 -18.56 -12.92
N SER A 56 -13.47 -17.88 -12.19
CA SER A 56 -13.69 -17.43 -10.81
C SER A 56 -12.96 -16.11 -10.57
N ASP A 57 -13.39 -15.36 -9.58
CA ASP A 57 -12.68 -14.16 -9.14
C ASP A 57 -12.04 -14.42 -7.78
N VAL A 58 -10.80 -13.96 -7.62
CA VAL A 58 -10.10 -14.02 -6.33
C VAL A 58 -10.83 -13.12 -5.33
N THR A 59 -11.30 -13.70 -4.26
CA THR A 59 -12.01 -13.02 -3.19
C THR A 59 -11.06 -12.48 -2.11
N SER A 60 -11.48 -11.46 -1.38
CA SER A 60 -10.76 -10.94 -0.21
C SER A 60 -10.49 -12.05 0.84
N LYS A 61 -11.42 -13.01 1.00
CA LYS A 61 -11.24 -14.14 1.91
C LYS A 61 -10.11 -15.06 1.47
N GLN A 62 -10.02 -15.36 0.18
CA GLN A 62 -8.92 -16.17 -0.37
C GLN A 62 -7.57 -15.48 -0.23
N MET A 63 -7.51 -14.15 -0.46
CA MET A 63 -6.28 -13.39 -0.23
C MET A 63 -5.88 -13.39 1.25
N THR A 64 -6.83 -13.18 2.15
CA THR A 64 -6.58 -13.24 3.60
C THR A 64 -6.05 -14.61 4.00
N SER A 65 -6.69 -15.70 3.52
CA SER A 65 -6.21 -17.07 3.80
C SER A 65 -4.77 -17.27 3.32
N ALA A 66 -4.46 -16.87 2.09
CA ALA A 66 -3.11 -17.00 1.55
C ALA A 66 -2.05 -16.25 2.37
N LEU A 67 -2.38 -15.03 2.84
CA LEU A 67 -1.49 -14.26 3.72
C LEU A 67 -1.29 -14.96 5.07
N GLN A 68 -2.38 -15.45 5.67
CA GLN A 68 -2.33 -16.17 6.94
C GLN A 68 -1.57 -17.49 6.82
N ASP A 69 -1.71 -18.20 5.72
CA ASP A 69 -0.96 -19.42 5.46
C ASP A 69 0.55 -19.12 5.33
N ALA A 70 0.91 -18.03 4.64
CA ALA A 70 2.30 -17.59 4.55
C ALA A 70 2.90 -17.29 5.94
N ILE A 71 2.16 -16.61 6.83
CA ILE A 71 2.60 -16.32 8.20
C ILE A 71 2.79 -17.62 8.99
N ARG A 72 1.87 -18.59 8.87
CA ARG A 72 2.01 -19.89 9.55
C ARG A 72 3.26 -20.64 9.10
N VAL A 73 3.59 -20.58 7.80
CA VAL A 73 4.79 -21.22 7.24
C VAL A 73 6.08 -20.55 7.74
N ILE A 74 6.11 -19.22 7.82
CA ILE A 74 7.28 -18.46 8.26
C ILE A 74 7.44 -18.52 9.79
N GLY A 75 6.32 -18.51 10.52
CA GLY A 75 6.23 -18.53 11.98
C GLY A 75 5.81 -17.19 12.57
N GLU A 76 4.78 -17.20 13.42
CA GLU A 76 4.26 -16.02 14.11
C GLU A 76 5.32 -15.39 15.01
N ASP A 77 6.08 -16.20 15.75
CA ASP A 77 7.12 -15.74 16.65
C ASP A 77 8.27 -15.07 15.90
N PHE A 78 8.65 -15.61 14.74
CA PHE A 78 9.69 -15.03 13.89
C PHE A 78 9.30 -13.66 13.34
N LEU A 79 8.04 -13.53 12.93
CA LEU A 79 7.52 -12.28 12.36
C LEU A 79 7.04 -11.29 13.42
N ASN A 80 6.86 -11.74 14.67
CA ASN A 80 6.18 -11.01 15.74
C ASN A 80 4.79 -10.49 15.29
N ILE A 81 4.06 -11.32 14.51
CA ILE A 81 2.75 -11.00 13.95
C ILE A 81 1.83 -12.19 14.19
N LYS A 82 0.65 -11.97 14.79
CA LYS A 82 -0.36 -13.01 14.94
C LYS A 82 -1.12 -13.22 13.63
N THR A 83 -1.27 -14.45 13.22
CA THR A 83 -2.02 -14.83 12.01
C THR A 83 -3.44 -14.26 12.01
N SER A 84 -4.10 -14.23 13.16
CA SER A 84 -5.47 -13.72 13.32
C SER A 84 -5.61 -12.21 13.07
N GLU A 85 -4.52 -11.44 13.18
CA GLU A 85 -4.50 -9.99 13.00
C GLU A 85 -4.29 -9.58 11.54
N VAL A 86 -3.96 -10.53 10.66
CA VAL A 86 -3.61 -10.26 9.27
C VAL A 86 -4.76 -10.54 8.32
N GLY A 87 -5.03 -9.55 7.48
CA GLY A 87 -6.02 -9.60 6.41
C GLY A 87 -5.65 -8.69 5.24
N THR A 88 -6.55 -8.56 4.27
CA THR A 88 -6.33 -7.67 3.11
C THR A 88 -6.12 -6.22 3.50
N HIS A 89 -6.69 -5.79 4.64
CA HIS A 89 -6.50 -4.46 5.19
C HIS A 89 -5.06 -4.21 5.66
N SER A 90 -4.38 -5.26 6.14
CA SER A 90 -2.98 -5.20 6.56
C SER A 90 -2.04 -4.88 5.41
N ILE A 91 -2.37 -5.30 4.17
CA ILE A 91 -1.59 -4.94 2.97
C ILE A 91 -1.64 -3.42 2.75
N ARG A 92 -2.83 -2.82 2.88
CA ARG A 92 -3.03 -1.38 2.67
C ARG A 92 -2.32 -0.55 3.74
N SER A 93 -2.43 -0.95 5.00
CA SER A 93 -1.75 -0.28 6.11
C SER A 93 -0.23 -0.47 6.04
N GLY A 94 0.23 -1.68 5.71
CA GLY A 94 1.65 -1.97 5.50
C GLY A 94 2.26 -1.16 4.35
N GLY A 95 1.53 -1.01 3.24
CA GLY A 95 1.94 -0.15 2.13
C GLY A 95 2.06 1.32 2.52
N ALA A 96 1.11 1.84 3.30
CA ALA A 96 1.18 3.21 3.83
C ALA A 96 2.39 3.40 4.74
N MET A 97 2.63 2.42 5.61
CA MET A 97 3.77 2.44 6.52
C MET A 97 5.10 2.37 5.76
N ALA A 98 5.22 1.50 4.76
CA ALA A 98 6.42 1.40 3.94
C ALA A 98 6.73 2.73 3.23
N MET A 99 5.72 3.39 2.67
CA MET A 99 5.87 4.72 2.09
C MET A 99 6.30 5.76 3.13
N PHE A 100 5.71 5.74 4.33
CA PHE A 100 6.05 6.66 5.40
C PHE A 100 7.49 6.49 5.87
N ILE A 101 7.94 5.26 6.14
CA ILE A 101 9.33 4.95 6.51
C ILE A 101 10.29 5.31 5.36
N GLY A 102 9.87 5.12 4.11
CA GLY A 102 10.61 5.53 2.91
C GLY A 102 10.68 7.05 2.70
N GLY A 103 10.14 7.87 3.61
CA GLY A 103 10.20 9.32 3.55
C GLY A 103 9.19 9.95 2.57
N CYS A 104 8.20 9.20 2.10
CA CYS A 104 7.16 9.79 1.25
C CYS A 104 6.34 10.81 2.03
N PRO A 105 6.11 12.01 1.48
CA PRO A 105 5.24 12.99 2.11
C PRO A 105 3.83 12.45 2.36
N VAL A 106 3.24 12.83 3.48
CA VAL A 106 1.93 12.34 3.92
C VAL A 106 0.84 12.53 2.86
N PHE A 107 0.82 13.69 2.19
CA PHE A 107 -0.15 13.96 1.13
C PHE A 107 0.00 13.01 -0.08
N VAL A 108 1.23 12.57 -0.40
CA VAL A 108 1.48 11.58 -1.46
C VAL A 108 0.93 10.22 -1.04
N ILE A 109 1.15 9.83 0.22
CA ILE A 109 0.61 8.58 0.77
C ILE A 109 -0.93 8.60 0.70
N MET A 110 -1.56 9.73 1.07
CA MET A 110 -3.01 9.90 0.99
C MET A 110 -3.53 9.76 -0.45
N LEU A 111 -2.88 10.41 -1.41
CA LEU A 111 -3.26 10.33 -2.83
C LEU A 111 -3.14 8.90 -3.37
N ILE A 112 -2.01 8.24 -3.16
CA ILE A 112 -1.77 6.87 -3.64
C ILE A 112 -2.75 5.89 -2.97
N GLY A 113 -2.97 6.04 -1.66
CA GLY A 113 -3.87 5.20 -0.89
C GLY A 113 -5.34 5.54 -1.08
N ARG A 114 -5.69 6.62 -1.79
CA ARG A 114 -7.06 7.13 -1.94
C ARG A 114 -7.76 7.35 -0.61
N TRP A 115 -7.05 7.95 0.34
CA TRP A 115 -7.64 8.37 1.60
C TRP A 115 -8.13 9.82 1.49
N SER A 116 -9.43 10.01 1.71
CA SER A 116 -10.06 11.34 1.70
C SER A 116 -9.92 12.09 3.03
N SER A 117 -9.36 11.45 4.04
CA SER A 117 -9.18 12.01 5.37
C SER A 117 -7.89 11.48 6.01
N ASP A 118 -7.57 12.02 7.17
CA ASP A 118 -6.48 11.59 8.04
C ASP A 118 -6.68 10.17 8.65
N ALA A 119 -7.71 9.44 8.19
CA ALA A 119 -8.01 8.10 8.69
C ALA A 119 -6.81 7.13 8.58
N PHE A 120 -5.93 7.33 7.58
CA PHE A 120 -4.71 6.54 7.47
C PHE A 120 -3.72 6.82 8.62
N MET A 121 -3.78 8.01 9.26
CA MET A 121 -2.95 8.35 10.41
C MET A 121 -3.20 7.39 11.58
N LYS A 122 -4.39 6.79 11.68
CA LYS A 122 -4.68 5.77 12.69
C LYS A 122 -3.80 4.53 12.53
N TYR A 123 -3.38 4.22 11.30
CA TYR A 123 -2.54 3.06 11.00
C TYR A 123 -1.07 3.31 11.27
N ILE A 124 -0.62 4.55 11.16
CA ILE A 124 0.79 4.90 11.39
C ILE A 124 1.02 5.54 12.77
N ARG A 125 -0.03 5.92 13.49
CA ARG A 125 0.11 6.65 14.76
C ARG A 125 0.87 5.85 15.82
N LYS A 126 0.59 4.54 15.95
CA LYS A 126 1.33 3.66 16.88
C LYS A 126 2.82 3.56 16.53
N GLN A 127 3.12 3.50 15.25
CA GLN A 127 4.48 3.39 14.76
C GLN A 127 5.21 4.73 14.76
N ILE A 128 4.49 5.84 14.62
CA ILE A 128 5.08 7.18 14.80
C ILE A 128 5.62 7.32 16.22
N GLU A 129 4.92 6.82 17.24
CA GLU A 129 5.40 6.82 18.62
C GLU A 129 6.69 6.02 18.78
N GLU A 130 6.80 4.87 18.12
CA GLU A 130 8.01 4.03 18.14
C GLU A 130 9.18 4.62 17.34
N PHE A 131 8.91 5.32 16.23
CA PHE A 131 9.92 5.88 15.32
C PHE A 131 10.18 7.37 15.53
N SER A 132 9.51 8.03 16.48
CA SER A 132 9.62 9.46 16.70
C SER A 132 10.87 9.90 17.48
N HIS A 133 11.67 8.96 17.97
CA HIS A 133 12.88 9.27 18.75
C HIS A 133 13.87 10.20 18.03
N ASP A 134 13.87 10.19 16.69
CA ASP A 134 14.79 10.99 15.88
C ASP A 134 14.19 12.31 15.36
N VAL A 135 12.92 12.59 15.61
CA VAL A 135 12.24 13.76 15.01
C VAL A 135 12.92 15.06 15.42
N SER A 136 13.22 15.20 16.71
CA SER A 136 13.90 16.41 17.22
C SER A 136 15.30 16.58 16.66
N GLN A 137 16.05 15.49 16.50
CA GLN A 137 17.39 15.53 15.89
C GLN A 137 17.32 15.86 14.40
N ARG A 138 16.34 15.32 13.67
CA ARG A 138 16.12 15.67 12.27
C ARG A 138 15.71 17.13 12.07
N MET A 139 14.90 17.67 12.97
CA MET A 139 14.53 19.10 12.96
C MET A 139 15.78 19.98 13.12
N ILE A 140 16.70 19.64 14.01
CA ILE A 140 17.95 20.37 14.20
C ILE A 140 18.87 20.18 12.99
N ALA A 141 18.99 18.95 12.46
CA ALA A 141 19.85 18.62 11.32
C ALA A 141 19.45 19.33 10.02
N THR A 142 18.18 19.67 9.83
CA THR A 142 17.68 20.42 8.66
C THR A 142 18.01 21.92 8.72
N MET A 143 18.72 22.38 9.76
CA MET A 143 19.10 23.79 9.92
C MET A 143 17.91 24.76 9.78
N PHE A 144 16.76 24.36 10.27
CA PHE A 144 15.53 25.16 10.24
C PHE A 144 15.73 26.60 10.72
N HIS A 145 16.61 26.80 11.69
CA HIS A 145 16.98 28.13 12.22
C HIS A 145 17.61 29.06 11.17
N ARG A 146 18.12 28.56 10.04
CA ARG A 146 18.66 29.43 8.95
C ARG A 146 17.58 30.10 8.11
N TYR A 147 16.33 29.65 8.25
CA TYR A 147 15.19 30.24 7.53
C TYR A 147 14.41 31.28 8.35
N ILE A 148 14.81 31.51 9.59
CA ILE A 148 14.23 32.59 10.40
C ILE A 148 14.98 33.86 10.02
N PRO A 149 14.33 34.90 9.40
CA PRO A 149 14.95 36.16 9.12
C PRO A 149 15.48 36.75 10.43
N ALA A 150 16.69 37.31 10.42
CA ALA A 150 17.18 38.06 11.54
C ALA A 150 16.20 39.21 11.78
N ILE A 151 15.58 39.25 12.96
CA ILE A 151 14.78 40.39 13.39
C ILE A 151 15.81 41.47 13.70
N GLU A 152 15.96 42.42 12.79
CA GLU A 152 16.71 43.64 13.06
C GLU A 152 15.98 44.37 14.20
N MET A 153 16.63 44.43 15.37
CA MET A 153 16.19 45.25 16.49
C MET A 153 16.68 46.67 16.29
#